data_3c7ea0b4f3b589736dfcd06b4f5547c0
#
_entry.id   3c7ea0b4f3b589736dfcd06b4f5547c0
#
_cell.length_a   1.000
_cell.length_b   1.000
_cell.length_c   1.000
_cell.angle_alpha   90.00
_cell.angle_beta   90.00
_cell.angle_gamma   90.00
#
_symmetry.space_group_name_H-M   'P 1'
#
loop_
_entity.id
_entity.type
_entity.pdbx_description
1 polymer ?
#
loop_
_entity_poly.entity_id
_entity_poly.type
_entity_poly.pdbx_seq_one_letter_code
_entity_poly.pdbx_strand_id
1 'polypeptide(L)'
;MFEKPSSQIYDSYLVGNLNRLLVELFNENNFCRMFKGKKPLDAPQQVGNDRQTELIYEDEYVLNVLPLGLAARFLIDDDLQKYSIFSTDYNNARVIAQKMISKDRIDAITSGTTV
;
A
#
# COMPACT_ATOMS: atom_id res chain seq x y z
N MET A 1 -9.19 -24.13 20.99
CA MET A 1 -9.54 -24.96 19.82
C MET A 1 -10.61 -24.32 18.94
N PHE A 2 -11.65 -23.81 19.53
CA PHE A 2 -12.75 -23.21 18.76
C PHE A 2 -12.41 -21.84 18.19
N GLU A 3 -11.35 -21.23 18.69
CA GLU A 3 -10.92 -19.91 18.20
C GLU A 3 -10.17 -19.98 16.87
N LYS A 4 -9.58 -21.14 16.56
CA LYS A 4 -8.81 -21.30 15.33
C LYS A 4 -9.61 -21.04 14.06
N PRO A 5 -10.86 -21.54 13.90
CA PRO A 5 -11.63 -21.23 12.70
C PRO A 5 -11.87 -19.74 12.51
N SER A 6 -12.16 -19.02 13.60
CA SER A 6 -12.36 -17.57 13.54
C SER A 6 -11.06 -16.86 13.14
N SER A 7 -9.93 -17.26 13.73
CA SER A 7 -8.63 -16.69 13.36
C SER A 7 -8.29 -16.95 11.89
N GLN A 8 -8.59 -18.15 11.40
CA GLN A 8 -8.34 -18.49 10.00
C GLN A 8 -9.22 -17.67 9.07
N ILE A 9 -10.47 -17.43 9.44
CA ILE A 9 -11.38 -16.60 8.64
C ILE A 9 -10.84 -15.17 8.57
N TYR A 10 -10.44 -14.61 9.71
CA TYR A 10 -9.87 -13.26 9.73
C TYR A 10 -8.57 -13.18 8.94
N ASP A 11 -7.69 -14.17 9.08
CA ASP A 11 -6.44 -14.20 8.34
C ASP A 11 -6.69 -14.28 6.83
N SER A 12 -7.63 -15.11 6.40
CA SER A 12 -7.99 -15.23 4.99
C SER A 12 -8.57 -13.93 4.45
N TYR A 13 -9.42 -13.26 5.23
CA TYR A 13 -10.01 -11.99 4.86
C TYR A 13 -8.94 -10.90 4.73
N LEU A 14 -8.03 -10.85 5.70
CA LEU A 14 -6.91 -9.92 5.69
C LEU A 14 -6.02 -10.14 4.46
N VAL A 15 -5.65 -11.37 4.19
CA VAL A 15 -4.80 -11.75 3.06
C VAL A 15 -5.47 -11.37 1.75
N GLY A 16 -6.77 -11.67 1.60
CA GLY A 16 -7.51 -11.32 0.40
C GLY A 16 -7.54 -9.82 0.16
N ASN A 17 -7.81 -9.04 1.18
CA ASN A 17 -7.84 -7.58 1.08
C ASN A 17 -6.45 -7.02 0.80
N LEU A 18 -5.42 -7.54 1.45
CA LEU A 18 -4.05 -7.11 1.20
C LEU A 18 -3.66 -7.38 -0.25
N ASN A 19 -3.97 -8.55 -0.77
CA ASN A 19 -3.64 -8.90 -2.15
C ASN A 19 -4.35 -7.98 -3.15
N ARG A 20 -5.59 -7.61 -2.88
CA ARG A 20 -6.32 -6.66 -3.73
C ARG A 20 -5.68 -5.29 -3.70
N LEU A 21 -5.25 -4.84 -2.52
CA LEU A 21 -4.54 -3.56 -2.40
C LEU A 21 -3.20 -3.58 -3.13
N LEU A 22 -2.48 -4.70 -3.06
CA LEU A 22 -1.22 -4.83 -3.78
C LEU A 22 -1.42 -4.74 -5.28
N VAL A 23 -2.50 -5.29 -5.81
CA VAL A 23 -2.85 -5.12 -7.23
C VAL A 23 -3.20 -3.67 -7.53
N GLU A 24 -4.01 -3.05 -6.68
CA GLU A 24 -4.45 -1.67 -6.87
C GLU A 24 -3.29 -0.68 -6.87
N LEU A 25 -2.30 -0.90 -6.01
CA LEU A 25 -1.16 0.00 -5.84
C LEU A 25 0.05 -0.37 -6.72
N PHE A 26 -0.06 -1.41 -7.53
CA PHE A 26 1.06 -1.94 -8.29
C PHE A 26 1.72 -0.89 -9.19
N ASN A 27 0.91 -0.18 -9.99
CA ASN A 27 1.44 0.80 -10.93
C ASN A 27 2.08 1.98 -10.19
N GLU A 28 1.46 2.45 -9.12
CA GLU A 28 2.01 3.54 -8.32
C GLU A 28 3.33 3.13 -7.68
N ASN A 29 3.38 1.91 -7.16
CA ASN A 29 4.61 1.40 -6.56
C ASN A 29 5.74 1.30 -7.57
N ASN A 30 5.46 0.79 -8.78
CA ASN A 30 6.46 0.70 -9.83
C ASN A 30 6.95 2.07 -10.27
N PHE A 31 6.03 3.03 -10.37
CA PHE A 31 6.40 4.40 -10.66
C PHE A 31 7.38 4.94 -9.61
N CYS A 32 7.09 4.70 -8.35
CA CYS A 32 7.97 5.08 -7.25
C CYS A 32 9.35 4.41 -7.37
N ARG A 33 9.37 3.12 -7.65
CA ARG A 33 10.63 2.38 -7.83
C ARG A 33 11.47 2.96 -8.95
N MET A 34 10.84 3.26 -10.08
CA MET A 34 11.53 3.80 -11.24
C MET A 34 12.14 5.19 -10.94
N PHE A 35 11.42 6.02 -10.19
CA PHE A 35 11.95 7.30 -9.75
C PHE A 35 13.19 7.17 -8.87
N LYS A 36 13.26 6.08 -8.10
CA LYS A 36 14.42 5.80 -7.25
C LYS A 36 15.55 5.08 -7.99
N GLY A 37 15.41 4.86 -9.29
CA GLY A 37 16.38 4.16 -10.09
C GLY A 37 16.33 2.64 -9.92
N LYS A 38 15.24 2.11 -9.39
CA LYS A 38 15.06 0.67 -9.20
C LYS A 38 14.29 0.08 -10.37
N LYS A 39 14.52 -1.21 -10.62
CA LYS A 39 13.76 -1.93 -11.62
C LYS A 39 12.32 -2.11 -11.17
N PRO A 40 11.32 -1.88 -12.05
CA PRO A 40 9.93 -2.15 -11.68
C PRO A 40 9.70 -3.64 -11.45
N LEU A 41 8.72 -3.95 -10.61
CA LEU A 41 8.27 -5.33 -10.40
C LEU A 41 7.55 -5.83 -11.64
N ASP A 42 7.72 -7.11 -11.96
CA ASP A 42 7.09 -7.71 -13.15
C ASP A 42 5.60 -7.95 -12.96
N ALA A 43 5.17 -8.20 -11.72
CA ALA A 43 3.78 -8.49 -11.39
C ALA A 43 3.48 -8.04 -9.96
N PRO A 44 2.19 -7.77 -9.63
CA PRO A 44 1.82 -7.44 -8.26
C PRO A 44 2.21 -8.57 -7.32
N GLN A 45 2.84 -8.21 -6.19
CA GLN A 45 3.14 -9.20 -5.16
C GLN A 45 1.84 -9.76 -4.61
N GLN A 46 1.82 -11.07 -4.38
CA GLN A 46 0.71 -11.74 -3.72
C GLN A 46 1.27 -12.47 -2.51
N VAL A 47 0.54 -12.38 -1.41
CA VAL A 47 0.96 -13.02 -0.15
C VAL A 47 0.02 -14.16 0.19
N GLY A 48 0.54 -15.16 0.89
CA GLY A 48 -0.25 -16.25 1.42
C GLY A 48 -0.51 -16.04 2.91
N ASN A 49 -0.77 -17.15 3.61
CA ASN A 49 -1.05 -17.09 5.04
C ASN A 49 0.22 -17.04 5.90
N ASP A 50 1.39 -16.98 5.27
CA ASP A 50 2.66 -16.89 5.97
C ASP A 50 2.87 -15.45 6.44
N ARG A 51 2.80 -15.25 7.76
CA ARG A 51 2.94 -13.92 8.37
C ARG A 51 4.37 -13.39 8.31
N GLN A 52 5.33 -14.21 7.92
CA GLN A 52 6.73 -13.82 7.81
C GLN A 52 7.09 -13.34 6.41
N THR A 53 6.15 -13.40 5.46
CA THR A 53 6.41 -12.90 4.11
C THR A 53 6.66 -11.39 4.16
N GLU A 54 7.82 -10.99 3.65
CA GLU A 54 8.17 -9.58 3.58
C GLU A 54 7.52 -8.92 2.37
N LEU A 55 6.95 -7.73 2.57
CA LEU A 55 6.40 -6.95 1.48
C LEU A 55 7.53 -6.23 0.75
N ILE A 56 7.58 -6.43 -0.57
CA ILE A 56 8.64 -5.88 -1.42
C ILE A 56 8.29 -4.55 -2.06
N TYR A 57 7.09 -4.02 -1.79
CA TYR A 57 6.72 -2.69 -2.25
C TYR A 57 7.53 -1.62 -1.50
N GLU A 58 7.56 -0.43 -2.05
CA GLU A 58 8.32 0.67 -1.46
C GLU A 58 7.70 1.10 -0.13
N ASP A 59 8.55 1.61 0.78
CA ASP A 59 8.13 1.97 2.14
C ASP A 59 7.01 3.00 2.15
N GLU A 60 6.99 3.93 1.19
CA GLU A 60 5.92 4.91 1.07
C GLU A 60 4.55 4.25 1.01
N TYR A 61 4.46 3.08 0.37
CA TYR A 61 3.21 2.35 0.25
C TYR A 61 2.99 1.36 1.39
N VAL A 62 4.04 0.67 1.81
CA VAL A 62 3.92 -0.34 2.87
C VAL A 62 3.59 0.30 4.22
N LEU A 63 4.25 1.42 4.54
CA LEU A 63 4.12 2.03 5.86
C LEU A 63 3.00 3.06 5.94
N ASN A 64 2.72 3.80 4.87
CA ASN A 64 1.82 4.94 4.93
C ASN A 64 0.48 4.72 4.22
N VAL A 65 0.41 3.84 3.23
CA VAL A 65 -0.79 3.67 2.40
C VAL A 65 -1.52 2.38 2.72
N LEU A 66 -0.82 1.25 2.74
CA LEU A 66 -1.44 -0.06 2.95
C LEU A 66 -2.21 -0.16 4.27
N PRO A 67 -1.69 0.31 5.42
CA PRO A 67 -2.45 0.18 6.66
C PRO A 67 -3.80 0.90 6.62
N LEU A 68 -3.86 2.06 5.99
CA LEU A 68 -5.11 2.82 5.87
C LEU A 68 -6.10 2.11 4.95
N GLY A 69 -5.61 1.55 3.85
CA GLY A 69 -6.44 0.77 2.94
C GLY A 69 -7.01 -0.48 3.59
N LEU A 70 -6.19 -1.19 4.37
CA LEU A 70 -6.66 -2.37 5.09
C LEU A 70 -7.70 -1.99 6.14
N ALA A 71 -7.47 -0.92 6.90
CA ALA A 71 -8.44 -0.45 7.89
C ALA A 71 -9.77 -0.10 7.25
N ALA A 72 -9.74 0.60 6.13
CA ALA A 72 -10.97 0.95 5.41
C ALA A 72 -11.74 -0.29 4.98
N ARG A 73 -11.06 -1.29 4.44
CA ARG A 73 -11.72 -2.51 3.97
C ARG A 73 -12.32 -3.34 5.09
N PHE A 74 -11.72 -3.30 6.28
CA PHE A 74 -12.30 -3.98 7.44
C PHE A 74 -13.56 -3.29 7.95
N LEU A 75 -13.72 -1.98 7.72
CA LEU A 75 -14.82 -1.21 8.27
C LEU A 75 -15.98 -1.04 7.32
N ILE A 76 -15.84 -1.44 6.05
CA ILE A 76 -16.85 -1.15 5.03
C ILE A 76 -18.23 -1.71 5.38
N ASP A 77 -18.31 -2.86 6.05
CA ASP A 77 -19.57 -3.49 6.40
C ASP A 77 -20.00 -3.19 7.84
N ASP A 78 -19.09 -2.73 8.69
CA ASP A 78 -19.34 -2.59 10.13
C ASP A 78 -19.62 -1.15 10.55
N ASP A 79 -18.93 -0.18 9.97
CA ASP A 79 -19.03 1.21 10.39
C ASP A 79 -18.74 2.12 9.20
N LEU A 80 -19.80 2.54 8.53
CA LEU A 80 -19.68 3.37 7.33
C LEU A 80 -19.02 4.72 7.61
N GLN A 81 -19.23 5.27 8.80
CA GLN A 81 -18.62 6.54 9.15
C GLN A 81 -17.10 6.42 9.26
N LYS A 82 -16.63 5.42 9.98
CA LYS A 82 -15.19 5.15 10.08
C LYS A 82 -14.59 4.70 8.74
N TYR A 83 -15.34 3.90 7.99
CA TYR A 83 -14.93 3.52 6.64
C TYR A 83 -14.66 4.76 5.78
N SER A 84 -15.58 5.72 5.81
CA SER A 84 -15.43 6.94 5.03
C SER A 84 -14.18 7.73 5.42
N ILE A 85 -13.89 7.82 6.72
CA ILE A 85 -12.70 8.49 7.23
C ILE A 85 -11.43 7.78 6.75
N PHE A 86 -11.32 6.47 6.95
CA PHE A 86 -10.13 5.72 6.57
C PHE A 86 -9.96 5.64 5.05
N SER A 87 -11.07 5.57 4.30
CA SER A 87 -11.02 5.58 2.84
C SER A 87 -10.50 6.91 2.32
N THR A 88 -10.94 8.02 2.91
CA THR A 88 -10.43 9.34 2.58
C THR A 88 -8.94 9.46 2.91
N ASP A 89 -8.55 9.00 4.09
CA ASP A 89 -7.15 9.03 4.51
C ASP A 89 -6.28 8.17 3.59
N TYR A 90 -6.79 7.01 3.17
CA TYR A 90 -6.09 6.14 2.24
C TYR A 90 -5.84 6.84 0.90
N ASN A 91 -6.87 7.47 0.34
CA ASN A 91 -6.74 8.17 -0.93
C ASN A 91 -5.80 9.37 -0.81
N ASN A 92 -5.87 10.09 0.30
CA ASN A 92 -4.97 11.21 0.56
C ASN A 92 -3.52 10.74 0.71
N ALA A 93 -3.29 9.61 1.38
CA ALA A 93 -1.96 9.05 1.53
C ALA A 93 -1.36 8.66 0.17
N ARG A 94 -2.17 8.13 -0.74
CA ARG A 94 -1.73 7.82 -2.10
C ARG A 94 -1.30 9.09 -2.84
N VAL A 95 -2.10 10.14 -2.75
CA VAL A 95 -1.77 11.43 -3.39
C VAL A 95 -0.48 12.00 -2.81
N ILE A 96 -0.35 11.98 -1.49
CA ILE A 96 0.85 12.49 -0.81
C ILE A 96 2.08 11.70 -1.24
N ALA A 97 2.00 10.38 -1.29
CA ALA A 97 3.12 9.54 -1.71
C ALA A 97 3.59 9.91 -3.11
N GLN A 98 2.68 10.11 -4.04
CA GLN A 98 3.02 10.50 -5.41
C GLN A 98 3.62 11.90 -5.46
N LYS A 99 3.09 12.84 -4.69
CA LYS A 99 3.62 14.19 -4.65
C LYS A 99 5.04 14.24 -4.07
N MET A 100 5.29 13.46 -3.03
CA MET A 100 6.62 13.39 -2.42
C MET A 100 7.65 12.87 -3.42
N ILE A 101 7.31 11.84 -4.17
CA ILE A 101 8.18 11.28 -5.19
C ILE A 101 8.48 12.33 -6.26
N SER A 102 7.45 13.00 -6.76
CA SER A 102 7.60 14.03 -7.79
C SER A 102 8.45 15.21 -7.30
N LYS A 103 8.24 15.61 -6.06
CA LYS A 103 9.01 16.70 -5.46
C LYS A 103 10.48 16.33 -5.33
N ASP A 104 10.78 15.15 -4.84
CA ASP A 104 12.16 14.69 -4.70
C ASP A 104 12.87 14.68 -6.04
N ARG A 105 12.19 14.26 -7.10
CA ARG A 105 12.76 14.25 -8.43
C ARG A 105 13.00 15.66 -8.95
N ILE A 106 12.06 16.57 -8.75
CA ILE A 106 12.22 17.96 -9.16
C ILE A 106 13.40 18.59 -8.44
N ASP A 107 13.50 18.37 -7.13
CA ASP A 107 14.61 18.88 -6.33
C ASP A 107 15.95 18.33 -6.84
N ALA A 108 16.00 17.04 -7.16
CA ALA A 108 17.21 16.42 -7.69
C ALA A 108 17.59 17.01 -9.05
N ILE A 109 16.62 17.21 -9.93
CA ILE A 109 16.86 17.82 -11.26
C ILE A 109 17.32 19.26 -11.10
N THR A 110 16.68 20.02 -10.23
CA THR A 110 17.05 21.42 -9.99
C THR A 110 18.47 21.51 -9.44
N SER A 111 18.80 20.64 -8.47
CA SER A 111 20.17 20.60 -7.94
C SER A 111 21.17 20.22 -8.99
N GLY A 112 20.84 19.29 -9.88
CA GLY A 112 21.70 18.89 -10.98
C GLY A 112 21.90 19.97 -12.01
N THR A 113 20.90 20.81 -12.26
CA THR A 113 20.98 21.87 -13.26
C THR A 113 21.69 23.12 -12.76
N THR A 114 21.81 23.28 -11.45
CA THR A 114 22.54 24.43 -10.90
C THR A 114 24.04 24.23 -10.90
N VAL A 115 24.46 23.05 -11.23
CA VAL A 115 25.87 22.72 -11.38
C VAL A 115 26.36 23.08 -12.81
#